data_97c1a4daef48a32089ffa0c63914b8e0
#
_entry.id   97c1a4daef48a32089ffa0c63914b8e0
#
_cell.length_a   1.000
_cell.length_b   1.000
_cell.length_c   1.000
_cell.angle_alpha   90.00
_cell.angle_beta   90.00
_cell.angle_gamma   90.00
#
_symmetry.space_group_name_H-M   'P 1'
#
loop_
_entity.id
_entity.type
_entity.pdbx_description
1 polymer ?
#
loop_
_entity_poly.entity_id
_entity_poly.type
_entity_poly.pdbx_seq_one_letter_code
_entity_poly.pdbx_strand_id
1 'polypeptide(L)'
;MEFQDYFPVWEKLTSVQQQQLKGSAISRTVKKGTVFHNGNLDCTGLLLIRHGQLRACILSDEGREITLYRLFDRDICLFSASCMMRSIQFEMMIEAEKDTELWIVPAEIYQSIMQESAPVSNFTNEIMATRFSEVMWLMEQIMWKSFDKRLAAFLLEESTLEETQVLKITHETIANHLGTAREVVTRMLRYFQSEGMVKLARGTVEITDTEKLRQMT
;
A
#
# COMPACT_ATOMS: atom_id res chain seq x y z
N MET A 1 -13.53 7.17 -17.81
CA MET A 1 -14.28 6.54 -16.70
C MET A 1 -14.57 7.60 -15.64
N GLU A 2 -15.78 7.65 -15.15
CA GLU A 2 -16.27 8.61 -14.16
C GLU A 2 -16.09 8.05 -12.74
N PHE A 3 -16.21 8.90 -11.71
CA PHE A 3 -16.10 8.49 -10.29
C PHE A 3 -17.00 7.28 -9.94
N GLN A 4 -18.19 7.25 -10.45
CA GLN A 4 -19.19 6.19 -10.23
C GLN A 4 -18.72 4.80 -10.66
N ASP A 5 -17.86 4.72 -11.69
CA ASP A 5 -17.36 3.45 -12.23
C ASP A 5 -16.33 2.79 -11.29
N TYR A 6 -15.84 3.55 -10.32
CA TYR A 6 -14.80 3.13 -9.36
C TYR A 6 -15.34 2.93 -7.94
N PHE A 7 -16.58 3.35 -7.65
CA PHE A 7 -17.16 3.21 -6.32
C PHE A 7 -18.03 1.93 -6.25
N PRO A 8 -17.58 0.84 -5.61
CA PRO A 8 -18.16 -0.50 -5.78
C PRO A 8 -19.62 -0.63 -5.38
N VAL A 9 -20.10 0.19 -4.45
CA VAL A 9 -21.50 0.15 -3.96
C VAL A 9 -22.36 1.26 -4.55
N TRP A 10 -21.93 1.88 -5.65
CA TRP A 10 -22.62 3.02 -6.27
C TRP A 10 -24.11 2.77 -6.55
N GLU A 11 -24.43 1.64 -7.16
CA GLU A 11 -25.81 1.27 -7.53
C GLU A 11 -26.74 1.03 -6.32
N LYS A 12 -26.15 0.86 -5.13
CA LYS A 12 -26.89 0.67 -3.88
C LYS A 12 -27.16 1.98 -3.13
N LEU A 13 -26.68 3.10 -3.65
CA LEU A 13 -26.86 4.44 -3.06
C LEU A 13 -28.15 5.08 -3.55
N THR A 14 -28.75 5.90 -2.69
CA THR A 14 -29.84 6.79 -3.11
C THR A 14 -29.32 7.88 -4.04
N SER A 15 -30.19 8.45 -4.87
CA SER A 15 -29.84 9.55 -5.79
C SER A 15 -29.23 10.75 -5.07
N VAL A 16 -29.66 11.03 -3.83
CA VAL A 16 -29.11 12.10 -2.98
C VAL A 16 -27.67 11.80 -2.59
N GLN A 17 -27.41 10.58 -2.13
CA GLN A 17 -26.05 10.14 -1.74
C GLN A 17 -25.09 10.11 -2.94
N GLN A 18 -25.58 9.65 -4.10
CA GLN A 18 -24.81 9.67 -5.35
C GLN A 18 -24.43 11.10 -5.76
N GLN A 19 -25.37 12.03 -5.70
CA GLN A 19 -25.12 13.43 -6.02
C GLN A 19 -24.14 14.07 -5.02
N GLN A 20 -24.26 13.76 -3.74
CA GLN A 20 -23.40 14.25 -2.68
C GLN A 20 -21.97 13.75 -2.85
N LEU A 21 -21.74 12.44 -3.11
CA LEU A 21 -20.42 11.90 -3.39
C LEU A 21 -19.81 12.48 -4.67
N LYS A 22 -20.56 12.47 -5.76
CA LYS A 22 -20.09 12.99 -7.06
C LYS A 22 -19.75 14.48 -7.00
N GLY A 23 -20.55 15.26 -6.27
CA GLY A 23 -20.34 16.71 -6.12
C GLY A 23 -19.17 17.07 -5.20
N SER A 24 -18.78 16.20 -4.27
CA SER A 24 -17.70 16.42 -3.32
C SER A 24 -16.37 15.77 -3.70
N ALA A 25 -16.38 14.80 -4.61
CA ALA A 25 -15.18 14.10 -5.04
C ALA A 25 -14.26 15.02 -5.88
N ILE A 26 -13.02 15.17 -5.45
CA ILE A 26 -12.01 16.00 -6.10
C ILE A 26 -11.01 15.08 -6.81
N SER A 27 -10.89 15.23 -8.14
CA SER A 27 -9.87 14.52 -8.92
C SER A 27 -8.50 15.17 -8.72
N ARG A 28 -7.47 14.35 -8.47
CA ARG A 28 -6.07 14.80 -8.37
C ARG A 28 -5.13 13.86 -9.08
N THR A 29 -4.06 14.44 -9.61
CA THR A 29 -2.86 13.74 -10.08
C THR A 29 -1.70 14.14 -9.21
N VAL A 30 -0.98 13.17 -8.68
CA VAL A 30 0.16 13.37 -7.79
C VAL A 30 1.38 12.64 -8.32
N LYS A 31 2.55 13.16 -7.96
CA LYS A 31 3.82 12.57 -8.33
C LYS A 31 4.26 11.51 -7.33
N LYS A 32 5.06 10.56 -7.80
CA LYS A 32 5.80 9.64 -6.95
C LYS A 32 6.48 10.39 -5.80
N GLY A 33 6.39 9.84 -4.58
CA GLY A 33 6.93 10.44 -3.36
C GLY A 33 6.00 11.45 -2.69
N THR A 34 4.78 11.68 -3.23
CA THR A 34 3.79 12.52 -2.54
C THR A 34 3.24 11.78 -1.33
N VAL A 35 3.36 12.38 -0.14
CA VAL A 35 2.79 11.88 1.11
C VAL A 35 1.40 12.50 1.33
N PHE A 36 0.38 11.67 1.52
CA PHE A 36 -1.00 12.10 1.74
C PHE A 36 -1.36 12.17 3.21
N HIS A 37 -0.76 11.32 4.02
CA HIS A 37 -1.06 11.19 5.43
C HIS A 37 0.22 10.84 6.17
N ASN A 38 0.50 11.58 7.24
CA ASN A 38 1.65 11.37 8.11
C ASN A 38 1.21 11.53 9.57
N GLY A 39 0.58 10.45 10.10
CA GLY A 39 0.09 10.44 11.47
C GLY A 39 -1.27 11.11 11.69
N ASN A 40 -1.62 11.36 12.96
CA ASN A 40 -2.96 11.72 13.40
C ASN A 40 -3.44 13.14 13.03
N LEU A 41 -2.60 13.99 12.46
CA LEU A 41 -2.90 15.40 12.25
C LEU A 41 -3.47 15.74 10.86
N ASP A 42 -3.28 14.86 9.87
CA ASP A 42 -3.65 15.13 8.49
C ASP A 42 -4.76 14.19 8.02
N CYS A 43 -6.00 14.68 8.00
CA CYS A 43 -7.11 13.95 7.41
C CYS A 43 -7.31 14.39 5.97
N THR A 44 -6.82 13.60 5.03
CA THR A 44 -6.95 13.88 3.60
C THR A 44 -8.35 13.55 3.06
N GLY A 45 -9.03 12.57 3.68
CA GLY A 45 -10.28 11.99 3.18
C GLY A 45 -10.07 10.60 2.58
N LEU A 46 -11.13 10.01 2.06
CA LEU A 46 -11.09 8.72 1.38
C LEU A 46 -10.39 8.88 0.04
N LEU A 47 -9.37 8.07 -0.24
CA LEU A 47 -8.70 8.06 -1.55
C LEU A 47 -9.20 6.89 -2.38
N LEU A 48 -9.57 7.16 -3.63
CA LEU A 48 -10.03 6.19 -4.61
C LEU A 48 -9.08 6.22 -5.81
N ILE A 49 -8.29 5.17 -6.01
CA ILE A 49 -7.22 5.15 -7.00
C ILE A 49 -7.77 4.88 -8.39
N ARG A 50 -7.53 5.78 -9.34
CA ARG A 50 -7.85 5.59 -10.75
C ARG A 50 -6.77 4.81 -11.47
N HIS A 51 -5.54 5.24 -11.28
CA HIS A 51 -4.37 4.67 -11.89
C HIS A 51 -3.14 5.01 -11.06
N GLY A 52 -2.25 4.05 -10.85
CA GLY A 52 -1.02 4.23 -10.11
C GLY A 52 -0.90 3.31 -8.91
N GLN A 53 -0.14 3.73 -7.90
CA GLN A 53 0.18 2.88 -6.76
C GLN A 53 0.45 3.72 -5.52
N LEU A 54 -0.23 3.38 -4.42
CA LEU A 54 0.04 3.92 -3.10
C LEU A 54 0.62 2.84 -2.19
N ARG A 55 1.41 3.25 -1.22
CA ARG A 55 1.97 2.44 -0.15
C ARG A 55 1.48 2.94 1.20
N ALA A 56 0.99 2.03 2.02
CA ALA A 56 0.72 2.27 3.43
C ALA A 56 1.85 1.67 4.27
N CYS A 57 2.48 2.45 5.10
CA CYS A 57 3.58 2.02 5.97
C CYS A 57 3.49 2.66 7.35
N ILE A 58 4.14 2.03 8.32
CA ILE A 58 4.39 2.59 9.64
C ILE A 58 5.86 2.98 9.77
N LEU A 59 6.08 4.01 10.57
CA LEU A 59 7.41 4.54 10.85
C LEU A 59 7.75 4.27 12.31
N SER A 60 8.95 3.73 12.59
CA SER A 60 9.45 3.61 13.95
C SER A 60 10.04 4.94 14.45
N ASP A 61 10.22 5.07 15.77
CA ASP A 61 10.89 6.23 16.38
C ASP A 61 12.32 6.45 15.86
N GLU A 62 12.95 5.40 15.34
CA GLU A 62 14.29 5.44 14.73
C GLU A 62 14.27 5.78 13.23
N GLY A 63 13.10 6.08 12.67
CA GLY A 63 12.92 6.40 11.25
C GLY A 63 12.94 5.19 10.31
N ARG A 64 12.78 3.97 10.83
CA ARG A 64 12.63 2.77 10.00
C ARG A 64 11.20 2.61 9.56
N GLU A 65 11.01 2.30 8.30
CA GLU A 65 9.70 2.05 7.72
C GLU A 65 9.46 0.55 7.57
N ILE A 66 8.19 0.16 7.60
CA ILE A 66 7.73 -1.15 7.12
C ILE A 66 6.45 -0.97 6.34
N THR A 67 6.39 -1.54 5.14
CA THR A 67 5.18 -1.55 4.32
C THR A 67 4.18 -2.53 4.91
N LEU A 68 2.98 -2.04 5.20
CA LEU A 68 1.86 -2.86 5.67
C LEU A 68 1.12 -3.49 4.50
N TYR A 69 0.79 -2.68 3.48
CA TYR A 69 0.14 -3.10 2.24
C TYR A 69 0.32 -2.04 1.16
N ARG A 70 0.03 -2.43 -0.06
CA ARG A 70 -0.05 -1.54 -1.23
C ARG A 70 -1.48 -1.44 -1.73
N LEU A 71 -1.73 -0.38 -2.47
CA LEU A 71 -3.02 -0.05 -3.07
C LEU A 71 -2.78 0.22 -4.56
N PHE A 72 -3.60 -0.39 -5.39
CA PHE A 72 -3.49 -0.35 -6.85
C PHE A 72 -4.72 0.29 -7.49
N ASP A 73 -4.80 0.23 -8.80
CA ASP A 73 -5.97 0.70 -9.56
C ASP A 73 -7.26 0.11 -9.01
N ARG A 74 -8.25 0.97 -8.74
CA ARG A 74 -9.56 0.69 -8.15
C ARG A 74 -9.57 0.41 -6.65
N ASP A 75 -8.43 0.37 -5.98
CA ASP A 75 -8.40 0.26 -4.53
C ASP A 75 -8.84 1.55 -3.84
N ILE A 76 -9.34 1.38 -2.63
CA ILE A 76 -9.77 2.48 -1.76
C ILE A 76 -8.88 2.50 -0.52
N CYS A 77 -8.28 3.66 -0.25
CA CYS A 77 -7.57 3.93 0.99
C CYS A 77 -8.51 4.56 2.01
N LEU A 78 -8.84 3.79 3.04
CA LEU A 78 -9.70 4.24 4.12
C LEU A 78 -8.91 4.97 5.22
N PHE A 79 -7.65 4.56 5.44
CA PHE A 79 -6.82 5.12 6.52
C PHE A 79 -6.34 6.54 6.26
N SER A 80 -6.37 7.04 5.02
CA SER A 80 -6.19 8.45 4.71
C SER A 80 -7.29 9.34 5.29
N ALA A 81 -8.42 8.72 5.68
CA ALA A 81 -9.54 9.31 6.37
C ALA A 81 -9.63 8.83 7.84
N SER A 82 -8.51 8.56 8.48
CA SER A 82 -8.42 8.02 9.86
C SER A 82 -9.10 8.87 10.92
N CYS A 83 -9.27 10.17 10.68
CA CYS A 83 -10.04 11.08 11.54
C CYS A 83 -11.50 10.63 11.74
N MET A 84 -12.06 9.82 10.83
CA MET A 84 -13.40 9.23 10.99
C MET A 84 -13.41 8.07 11.99
N MET A 85 -12.25 7.50 12.27
CA MET A 85 -12.10 6.27 13.07
C MET A 85 -11.43 6.58 14.40
N ARG A 86 -12.24 6.90 15.43
CA ARG A 86 -11.76 7.31 16.77
C ARG A 86 -10.90 6.28 17.50
N SER A 87 -10.88 5.04 17.03
CA SER A 87 -10.22 3.91 17.70
C SER A 87 -8.82 3.60 17.15
N ILE A 88 -8.37 4.28 16.12
CA ILE A 88 -7.03 4.05 15.53
C ILE A 88 -6.01 4.81 16.38
N GLN A 89 -5.08 4.05 16.98
CA GLN A 89 -4.04 4.58 17.88
C GLN A 89 -2.62 4.40 17.32
N PHE A 90 -2.48 4.14 16.02
CA PHE A 90 -1.18 4.00 15.37
C PHE A 90 -1.03 5.03 14.24
N GLU A 91 0.18 5.52 14.08
CA GLU A 91 0.53 6.45 13.02
C GLU A 91 0.89 5.66 11.76
N MET A 92 0.22 6.00 10.67
CA MET A 92 0.45 5.42 9.36
C MET A 92 0.81 6.51 8.37
N MET A 93 1.76 6.22 7.51
CA MET A 93 2.09 7.08 6.38
C MET A 93 1.52 6.48 5.09
N ILE A 94 0.88 7.30 4.29
CA ILE A 94 0.37 6.95 2.95
C ILE A 94 1.16 7.76 1.93
N GLU A 95 1.85 7.07 1.04
CA GLU A 95 2.75 7.65 0.04
C GLU A 95 2.44 7.12 -1.36
N ALA A 96 2.60 7.96 -2.38
CA ALA A 96 2.54 7.54 -3.78
C ALA A 96 3.86 6.89 -4.21
N GLU A 97 3.85 5.58 -4.52
CA GLU A 97 5.01 4.84 -5.05
C GLU A 97 5.22 5.06 -6.56
N LYS A 98 4.16 5.43 -7.27
CA LYS A 98 4.15 5.81 -8.69
C LYS A 98 3.38 7.12 -8.88
N ASP A 99 3.55 7.76 -10.03
CA ASP A 99 2.65 8.85 -10.44
C ASP A 99 1.21 8.31 -10.40
N THR A 100 0.33 8.95 -9.62
CA THR A 100 -0.98 8.39 -9.30
C THR A 100 -2.09 9.39 -9.59
N GLU A 101 -3.13 8.92 -10.28
CA GLU A 101 -4.40 9.61 -10.46
C GLU A 101 -5.43 9.04 -9.49
N LEU A 102 -6.12 9.90 -8.77
CA LEU A 102 -7.09 9.49 -7.77
C LEU A 102 -8.20 10.50 -7.55
N TRP A 103 -9.28 10.06 -6.89
CA TRP A 103 -10.25 10.96 -6.29
C TRP A 103 -10.06 11.01 -4.78
N ILE A 104 -10.34 12.19 -4.25
CA ILE A 104 -10.40 12.44 -2.81
C ILE A 104 -11.85 12.74 -2.47
N VAL A 105 -12.46 11.97 -1.59
CA VAL A 105 -13.75 12.24 -1.00
C VAL A 105 -13.54 12.77 0.41
N PRO A 106 -14.05 13.98 0.75
CA PRO A 106 -13.92 14.50 2.10
C PRO A 106 -14.44 13.52 3.16
N ALA A 107 -13.68 13.39 4.25
CA ALA A 107 -13.97 12.42 5.31
C ALA A 107 -15.37 12.57 5.89
N GLU A 108 -15.79 13.82 6.13
CA GLU A 108 -17.12 14.16 6.70
C GLU A 108 -18.26 13.69 5.81
N ILE A 109 -18.10 13.83 4.49
CA ILE A 109 -19.12 13.41 3.51
C ILE A 109 -19.23 11.89 3.49
N TYR A 110 -18.08 11.19 3.43
CA TYR A 110 -18.08 9.73 3.46
C TYR A 110 -18.66 9.19 4.76
N GLN A 111 -18.29 9.79 5.90
CA GLN A 111 -18.78 9.41 7.22
C GLN A 111 -20.30 9.59 7.35
N SER A 112 -20.85 10.70 6.88
CA SER A 112 -22.30 10.94 6.88
C SER A 112 -23.05 9.85 6.07
N ILE A 113 -22.56 9.56 4.85
CA ILE A 113 -23.17 8.54 4.01
C ILE A 113 -23.03 7.14 4.64
N MET A 114 -21.88 6.83 5.24
CA MET A 114 -21.66 5.57 5.92
C MET A 114 -22.63 5.35 7.10
N GLN A 115 -22.97 6.41 7.84
CA GLN A 115 -23.91 6.34 8.96
C GLN A 115 -25.36 6.11 8.50
N GLU A 116 -25.73 6.58 7.31
CA GLU A 116 -27.08 6.51 6.76
C GLU A 116 -27.30 5.35 5.80
N SER A 117 -26.23 4.76 5.26
CA SER A 117 -26.28 3.73 4.21
C SER A 117 -25.67 2.42 4.68
N ALA A 118 -26.52 1.43 4.98
CA ALA A 118 -26.05 0.09 5.31
C ALA A 118 -25.12 -0.53 4.24
N PRO A 119 -25.37 -0.38 2.91
CA PRO A 119 -24.43 -0.84 1.91
C PRO A 119 -23.03 -0.23 2.03
N VAL A 120 -22.93 1.09 2.31
CA VAL A 120 -21.61 1.76 2.49
C VAL A 120 -20.94 1.32 3.78
N SER A 121 -21.71 1.20 4.88
CA SER A 121 -21.19 0.69 6.16
C SER A 121 -20.64 -0.72 6.02
N ASN A 122 -21.39 -1.63 5.37
CA ASN A 122 -20.93 -3.00 5.13
C ASN A 122 -19.66 -3.03 4.26
N PHE A 123 -19.63 -2.26 3.19
CA PHE A 123 -18.47 -2.14 2.32
C PHE A 123 -17.23 -1.59 3.07
N THR A 124 -17.43 -0.59 3.94
CA THR A 124 -16.37 -0.08 4.80
C THR A 124 -15.82 -1.18 5.72
N ASN A 125 -16.71 -1.98 6.32
CA ASN A 125 -16.31 -3.10 7.18
C ASN A 125 -15.55 -4.18 6.40
N GLU A 126 -15.93 -4.47 5.15
CA GLU A 126 -15.21 -5.40 4.27
C GLU A 126 -13.79 -4.92 3.97
N ILE A 127 -13.62 -3.63 3.65
CA ILE A 127 -12.28 -3.04 3.46
C ILE A 127 -11.46 -3.20 4.75
N MET A 128 -12.02 -2.86 5.91
CA MET A 128 -11.33 -2.97 7.19
C MET A 128 -10.92 -4.41 7.50
N ALA A 129 -11.79 -5.39 7.25
CA ALA A 129 -11.50 -6.80 7.45
C ALA A 129 -10.36 -7.28 6.53
N THR A 130 -10.35 -6.83 5.26
CA THR A 130 -9.27 -7.12 4.31
C THR A 130 -7.95 -6.55 4.79
N ARG A 131 -7.90 -5.27 5.18
CA ARG A 131 -6.67 -4.62 5.69
C ARG A 131 -6.18 -5.26 7.00
N PHE A 132 -7.10 -5.64 7.89
CA PHE A 132 -6.74 -6.40 9.09
C PHE A 132 -6.08 -7.73 8.74
N SER A 133 -6.64 -8.49 7.79
CA SER A 133 -6.09 -9.77 7.34
C SER A 133 -4.69 -9.61 6.72
N GLU A 134 -4.48 -8.57 5.91
CA GLU A 134 -3.17 -8.27 5.31
C GLU A 134 -2.10 -7.96 6.38
N VAL A 135 -2.46 -7.14 7.37
CA VAL A 135 -1.56 -6.82 8.49
C VAL A 135 -1.27 -8.05 9.35
N MET A 136 -2.27 -8.88 9.63
CA MET A 136 -2.08 -10.13 10.37
C MET A 136 -1.19 -11.10 9.61
N TRP A 137 -1.37 -11.22 8.30
CA TRP A 137 -0.47 -12.01 7.46
C TRP A 137 0.97 -11.48 7.50
N LEU A 138 1.17 -10.16 7.40
CA LEU A 138 2.49 -9.54 7.53
C LEU A 138 3.13 -9.84 8.88
N MET A 139 2.37 -9.75 9.98
CA MET A 139 2.85 -10.12 11.32
C MET A 139 3.33 -11.58 11.37
N GLU A 140 2.55 -12.50 10.78
CA GLU A 140 2.94 -13.90 10.66
C GLU A 140 4.26 -14.06 9.91
N GLN A 141 4.44 -13.36 8.77
CA GLN A 141 5.69 -13.39 8.02
C GLN A 141 6.89 -12.90 8.85
N ILE A 142 6.71 -11.81 9.63
CA ILE A 142 7.78 -11.25 10.46
C ILE A 142 8.14 -12.19 11.61
N MET A 143 7.15 -12.82 12.23
CA MET A 143 7.34 -13.67 13.41
C MET A 143 7.94 -15.04 13.07
N TRP A 144 7.58 -15.63 11.93
CA TRP A 144 7.88 -17.03 11.63
C TRP A 144 8.83 -17.24 10.46
N LYS A 145 8.99 -16.26 9.57
CA LYS A 145 9.92 -16.37 8.43
C LYS A 145 11.21 -15.61 8.70
N SER A 146 12.34 -16.25 8.41
CA SER A 146 13.65 -15.61 8.44
C SER A 146 13.75 -14.51 7.36
N PHE A 147 14.70 -13.60 7.53
CA PHE A 147 14.83 -12.44 6.65
C PHE A 147 15.15 -12.84 5.19
N ASP A 148 15.96 -13.86 4.98
CA ASP A 148 16.28 -14.38 3.65
C ASP A 148 15.01 -14.84 2.89
N LYS A 149 14.11 -15.55 3.55
CA LYS A 149 12.81 -15.96 2.99
C LYS A 149 11.93 -14.76 2.64
N ARG A 150 11.84 -13.77 3.53
CA ARG A 150 11.07 -12.55 3.28
C ARG A 150 11.66 -11.72 2.13
N LEU A 151 12.98 -11.63 2.03
CA LEU A 151 13.65 -10.95 0.94
C LEU A 151 13.44 -11.68 -0.40
N ALA A 152 13.53 -13.01 -0.42
CA ALA A 152 13.27 -13.79 -1.62
C ALA A 152 11.82 -13.60 -2.11
N ALA A 153 10.84 -13.69 -1.20
CA ALA A 153 9.43 -13.44 -1.52
C ALA A 153 9.20 -12.03 -2.06
N PHE A 154 9.79 -11.02 -1.44
CA PHE A 154 9.71 -9.62 -1.88
C PHE A 154 10.27 -9.42 -3.30
N LEU A 155 11.44 -9.98 -3.62
CA LEU A 155 12.02 -9.86 -4.96
C LEU A 155 11.15 -10.51 -6.03
N LEU A 156 10.54 -11.66 -5.72
CA LEU A 156 9.61 -12.34 -6.63
C LEU A 156 8.32 -11.54 -6.84
N GLU A 157 7.78 -10.94 -5.78
CA GLU A 157 6.61 -10.07 -5.83
C GLU A 157 6.89 -8.83 -6.70
N GLU A 158 8.01 -8.12 -6.44
CA GLU A 158 8.43 -6.96 -7.23
C GLU A 158 8.62 -7.32 -8.72
N SER A 159 9.21 -8.48 -9.00
CA SER A 159 9.39 -8.95 -10.38
C SER A 159 8.06 -9.19 -11.09
N THR A 160 7.05 -9.65 -10.36
CA THR A 160 5.70 -9.85 -10.88
C THR A 160 4.98 -8.52 -11.10
N LEU A 161 5.08 -7.59 -10.15
CA LEU A 161 4.45 -6.27 -10.21
C LEU A 161 5.03 -5.39 -11.33
N GLU A 162 6.34 -5.45 -11.54
CA GLU A 162 7.03 -4.67 -12.57
C GLU A 162 7.16 -5.42 -13.91
N GLU A 163 6.64 -6.65 -13.98
CA GLU A 163 6.70 -7.53 -15.16
C GLU A 163 8.13 -7.68 -15.73
N THR A 164 9.14 -7.68 -14.84
CA THR A 164 10.56 -7.75 -15.22
C THR A 164 11.39 -8.46 -14.14
N GLN A 165 12.46 -9.13 -14.58
CA GLN A 165 13.46 -9.68 -13.67
C GLN A 165 14.55 -8.67 -13.28
N VAL A 166 14.58 -7.50 -13.94
CA VAL A 166 15.56 -6.44 -13.67
C VAL A 166 14.90 -5.32 -12.86
N LEU A 167 14.98 -5.45 -11.54
CA LEU A 167 14.35 -4.53 -10.61
C LEU A 167 15.20 -3.27 -10.43
N LYS A 168 14.66 -2.11 -10.78
CA LYS A 168 15.29 -0.80 -10.50
C LYS A 168 14.96 -0.35 -9.08
N ILE A 169 15.60 -0.96 -8.10
CA ILE A 169 15.35 -0.76 -6.69
C ILE A 169 16.66 -0.63 -5.90
N THR A 170 16.67 0.25 -4.91
CA THR A 170 17.83 0.42 -4.02
C THR A 170 17.74 -0.50 -2.81
N HIS A 171 18.88 -0.81 -2.18
CA HIS A 171 18.89 -1.57 -0.92
C HIS A 171 18.16 -0.83 0.21
N GLU A 172 18.15 0.49 0.18
CA GLU A 172 17.40 1.33 1.12
C GLU A 172 15.90 1.13 0.94
N THR A 173 15.42 1.21 -0.32
CA THR A 173 14.00 0.98 -0.62
C THR A 173 13.55 -0.42 -0.18
N ILE A 174 14.36 -1.46 -0.44
CA ILE A 174 14.09 -2.82 0.04
C ILE A 174 14.03 -2.88 1.57
N ALA A 175 14.96 -2.18 2.24
CA ALA A 175 15.00 -2.13 3.69
C ALA A 175 13.72 -1.48 4.26
N ASN A 176 13.26 -0.39 3.66
CA ASN A 176 12.02 0.30 4.02
C ASN A 176 10.77 -0.58 3.81
N HIS A 177 10.74 -1.41 2.78
CA HIS A 177 9.62 -2.34 2.60
C HIS A 177 9.61 -3.45 3.64
N LEU A 178 10.78 -3.98 3.98
CA LEU A 178 10.90 -5.16 4.84
C LEU A 178 11.11 -4.87 6.34
N GLY A 179 11.12 -3.60 6.73
CA GLY A 179 11.29 -3.19 8.13
C GLY A 179 12.66 -3.54 8.70
N THR A 180 13.75 -3.33 7.94
CA THR A 180 15.11 -3.70 8.36
C THR A 180 16.13 -2.62 8.02
N ALA A 181 17.39 -2.81 8.45
CA ALA A 181 18.47 -1.91 8.09
C ALA A 181 19.05 -2.25 6.70
N ARG A 182 19.46 -1.22 5.95
CA ARG A 182 20.09 -1.34 4.62
C ARG A 182 21.28 -2.32 4.60
N GLU A 183 22.06 -2.34 5.66
CA GLU A 183 23.24 -3.23 5.80
C GLU A 183 22.83 -4.70 5.81
N VAL A 184 21.70 -5.03 6.43
CA VAL A 184 21.12 -6.38 6.45
C VAL A 184 20.73 -6.81 5.04
N VAL A 185 20.02 -5.94 4.31
CA VAL A 185 19.66 -6.17 2.90
C VAL A 185 20.92 -6.37 2.05
N THR A 186 21.90 -5.47 2.19
CA THR A 186 23.16 -5.54 1.42
C THR A 186 23.89 -6.86 1.63
N ARG A 187 23.98 -7.32 2.88
CA ARG A 187 24.64 -8.59 3.21
C ARG A 187 23.88 -9.78 2.60
N MET A 188 22.56 -9.78 2.70
CA MET A 188 21.73 -10.87 2.19
C MET A 188 21.73 -10.91 0.66
N LEU A 189 21.64 -9.77 -0.02
CA LEU A 189 21.73 -9.72 -1.48
C LEU A 189 23.11 -10.17 -2.00
N ARG A 190 24.20 -9.90 -1.29
CA ARG A 190 25.52 -10.44 -1.62
C ARG A 190 25.57 -11.95 -1.47
N TYR A 191 24.92 -12.50 -0.46
CA TYR A 191 24.75 -13.94 -0.33
C TYR A 191 23.94 -14.52 -1.51
N PHE A 192 22.81 -13.93 -1.87
CA PHE A 192 22.03 -14.36 -3.04
C PHE A 192 22.83 -14.29 -4.34
N GLN A 193 23.69 -13.28 -4.48
CA GLN A 193 24.58 -13.18 -5.63
C GLN A 193 25.64 -14.29 -5.63
N SER A 194 26.23 -14.64 -4.50
CA SER A 194 27.23 -15.75 -4.41
C SER A 194 26.61 -17.11 -4.74
N GLU A 195 25.30 -17.29 -4.44
CA GLU A 195 24.54 -18.49 -4.78
C GLU A 195 23.97 -18.45 -6.24
N GLY A 196 24.24 -17.38 -6.99
CA GLY A 196 23.79 -17.26 -8.38
C GLY A 196 22.29 -16.97 -8.54
N MET A 197 21.59 -16.54 -7.49
CA MET A 197 20.15 -16.24 -7.54
C MET A 197 19.87 -14.86 -8.10
N VAL A 198 20.78 -13.91 -7.85
CA VAL A 198 20.66 -12.53 -8.31
C VAL A 198 22.00 -11.99 -8.81
N LYS A 199 21.93 -10.95 -9.64
CA LYS A 199 23.09 -10.12 -10.02
C LYS A 199 22.84 -8.70 -9.58
N LEU A 200 23.84 -8.09 -8.94
CA LEU A 200 23.74 -6.75 -8.39
C LEU A 200 24.47 -5.73 -9.25
N ALA A 201 23.81 -4.61 -9.52
CA ALA A 201 24.40 -3.42 -10.12
C ALA A 201 23.94 -2.18 -9.33
N ARG A 202 24.49 -1.01 -9.64
CA ARG A 202 24.13 0.23 -8.93
C ARG A 202 22.64 0.55 -9.12
N GLY A 203 21.88 0.47 -8.03
CA GLY A 203 20.42 0.75 -8.01
C GLY A 203 19.60 -0.32 -8.73
N THR A 204 20.14 -1.51 -8.96
CA THR A 204 19.47 -2.57 -9.70
C THR A 204 19.76 -3.94 -9.09
N VAL A 205 18.73 -4.77 -9.00
CA VAL A 205 18.79 -6.18 -8.63
C VAL A 205 18.18 -6.98 -9.79
N GLU A 206 18.97 -7.80 -10.46
CA GLU A 206 18.54 -8.69 -11.53
C GLU A 206 18.35 -10.10 -10.97
N ILE A 207 17.14 -10.67 -11.10
CA ILE A 207 16.86 -12.05 -10.71
C ILE A 207 17.39 -12.98 -11.82
N THR A 208 18.36 -13.82 -11.47
CA THR A 208 19.02 -14.75 -12.42
C THR A 208 18.51 -16.17 -12.29
N ASP A 209 17.99 -16.56 -11.13
CA ASP A 209 17.41 -17.88 -10.86
C ASP A 209 16.13 -17.77 -10.01
N THR A 210 15.00 -17.65 -10.71
CA THR A 210 13.68 -17.56 -10.09
C THR A 210 13.30 -18.80 -9.28
N GLU A 211 13.71 -20.00 -9.75
CA GLU A 211 13.34 -21.25 -9.10
C GLU A 211 14.07 -21.42 -7.76
N LYS A 212 15.36 -21.06 -7.68
CA LYS A 212 16.07 -21.04 -6.41
C LYS A 212 15.44 -20.08 -5.40
N LEU A 213 15.03 -18.87 -5.84
CA LEU A 213 14.33 -17.93 -4.96
C LEU A 213 12.98 -18.48 -4.48
N ARG A 214 12.20 -19.15 -5.34
CA ARG A 214 10.94 -19.78 -4.94
C ARG A 214 11.12 -20.89 -3.92
N GLN A 215 12.19 -21.68 -4.03
CA GLN A 215 12.47 -22.74 -3.07
C GLN A 215 12.84 -22.20 -1.68
N MET A 216 13.20 -20.93 -1.58
CA MET A 216 13.49 -20.29 -0.29
C MET A 216 12.23 -19.76 0.41
N THR A 217 11.15 -19.44 -0.29
CA THR A 217 9.93 -18.83 0.29
C THR A 217 9.03 -19.85 0.95
#